data_e3f294f8c72acb5ed7be0e26871add6e
#
_entry.id   e3f294f8c72acb5ed7be0e26871add6e
#
_cell.length_a   1.000
_cell.length_b   1.000
_cell.length_c   1.000
_cell.angle_alpha   90.00
_cell.angle_beta   90.00
_cell.angle_gamma   90.00
#
_symmetry.space_group_name_H-M   'P 1'
#
loop_
_entity.id
_entity.type
_entity.pdbx_description
1 polymer ?
#
loop_
_entity_poly.entity_id
_entity_poly.type
_entity_poly.pdbx_seq_one_letter_code
_entity_poly.pdbx_strand_id
1 'polypeptide(L)'
;EHMERTAKIAALLAEKVQLSKQEMKDVARAAAIYKFDLLTGMVGEFDELQGIMGEKYALLAGENTAVAKAIREHYLPTASDGELPDTKVGAILAIADKMDTILSFFSVGLIPSGSNDPYALRRATQGVVRILDKFGWHIALDELVEEIYALQFDSLTYSNKEQVLDFFRARIEKMMDSDVPKDI
;
A
#
# COMPACT_ATOMS: atom_id res chain seq x y z
N GLU A 1 15.54 -1.39 3.82
CA GLU A 1 15.32 -1.94 2.46
C GLU A 1 13.87 -1.85 2.02
N HIS A 2 12.90 -2.57 2.67
CA HIS A 2 11.47 -2.45 2.34
C HIS A 2 10.96 -1.00 2.43
N MET A 3 11.22 -0.31 3.53
CA MET A 3 10.82 1.10 3.71
C MET A 3 11.44 2.04 2.67
N GLU A 4 12.66 1.81 2.26
CA GLU A 4 13.32 2.61 1.21
C GLU A 4 12.66 2.41 -0.16
N ARG A 5 12.32 1.17 -0.51
CA ARG A 5 11.57 0.89 -1.74
C ARG A 5 10.18 1.52 -1.69
N THR A 6 9.47 1.33 -0.58
CA THR A 6 8.16 1.95 -0.35
C THR A 6 8.23 3.47 -0.47
N ALA A 7 9.26 4.12 0.07
CA ALA A 7 9.44 5.56 -0.04
C ALA A 7 9.60 6.03 -1.50
N LYS A 8 10.36 5.31 -2.31
CA LYS A 8 10.52 5.61 -3.74
C LYS A 8 9.24 5.39 -4.53
N ILE A 9 8.51 4.32 -4.26
CA ILE A 9 7.20 4.05 -4.87
C ILE A 9 6.19 5.14 -4.47
N ALA A 10 6.17 5.53 -3.20
CA ALA A 10 5.30 6.59 -2.72
C ALA A 10 5.58 7.94 -3.39
N ALA A 11 6.85 8.29 -3.57
CA ALA A 11 7.24 9.50 -4.30
C ALA A 11 6.77 9.48 -5.76
N LEU A 12 6.93 8.35 -6.45
CA LEU A 12 6.43 8.16 -7.81
C LEU A 12 4.91 8.33 -7.88
N LEU A 13 4.17 7.69 -7.00
CA LEU A 13 2.71 7.80 -6.93
C LEU A 13 2.25 9.22 -6.63
N ALA A 14 2.89 9.91 -5.67
CA ALA A 14 2.56 11.28 -5.29
C ALA A 14 2.71 12.26 -6.49
N GLU A 15 3.73 12.06 -7.30
CA GLU A 15 3.93 12.80 -8.55
C GLU A 15 2.83 12.50 -9.57
N LYS A 16 2.52 11.22 -9.80
CA LYS A 16 1.49 10.79 -10.76
C LYS A 16 0.11 11.38 -10.46
N VAL A 17 -0.26 11.45 -9.20
CA VAL A 17 -1.56 12.01 -8.78
C VAL A 17 -1.49 13.50 -8.46
N GLN A 18 -0.36 14.14 -8.70
CA GLN A 18 -0.14 15.58 -8.57
C GLN A 18 -0.46 16.12 -7.17
N LEU A 19 0.06 15.48 -6.13
CA LEU A 19 -0.05 15.99 -4.79
C LEU A 19 0.62 17.37 -4.66
N SER A 20 0.17 18.17 -3.70
CA SER A 20 0.81 19.45 -3.37
C SER A 20 2.24 19.25 -2.88
N LYS A 21 3.06 20.30 -2.91
CA LYS A 21 4.43 20.26 -2.37
C LYS A 21 4.45 19.87 -0.89
N GLN A 22 3.48 20.33 -0.11
CA GLN A 22 3.39 19.98 1.31
C GLN A 22 3.00 18.53 1.50
N GLU A 23 2.02 18.03 0.74
CA GLU A 23 1.63 16.62 0.77
C GLU A 23 2.78 15.71 0.34
N MET A 24 3.59 16.09 -0.66
CA MET A 24 4.79 15.34 -1.06
C MET A 24 5.83 15.26 0.05
N LYS A 25 6.05 16.36 0.81
CA LYS A 25 6.93 16.35 1.98
C LYS A 25 6.39 15.44 3.08
N ASP A 26 5.10 15.47 3.32
CA ASP A 26 4.44 14.63 4.32
C ASP A 26 4.53 13.15 3.92
N VAL A 27 4.35 12.81 2.64
CA VAL A 27 4.55 11.45 2.12
C VAL A 27 5.98 10.98 2.37
N ALA A 28 6.97 11.79 2.02
CA ALA A 28 8.38 11.45 2.21
C ALA A 28 8.71 11.22 3.70
N ARG A 29 8.23 12.10 4.58
CA ARG A 29 8.43 11.97 6.02
C ARG A 29 7.74 10.74 6.58
N ALA A 30 6.47 10.51 6.25
CA ALA A 30 5.73 9.34 6.69
C ALA A 30 6.38 8.04 6.22
N ALA A 31 6.81 7.97 4.95
CA ALA A 31 7.49 6.80 4.40
C ALA A 31 8.82 6.47 5.10
N ALA A 32 9.49 7.48 5.66
CA ALA A 32 10.73 7.28 6.41
C ALA A 32 10.53 6.65 7.79
N ILE A 33 9.33 6.76 8.39
CA ILE A 33 9.10 6.40 9.78
C ILE A 33 7.89 5.48 10.03
N TYR A 34 7.10 5.15 9.03
CA TYR A 34 5.76 4.55 9.21
C TYR A 34 5.71 3.18 9.89
N LYS A 35 6.80 2.46 9.94
CA LYS A 35 6.91 1.15 10.61
C LYS A 35 7.57 1.20 11.99
N PHE A 36 7.83 2.39 12.53
CA PHE A 36 8.58 2.50 13.79
C PHE A 36 7.81 1.94 14.99
N ASP A 37 6.49 1.90 14.93
CA ASP A 37 5.63 1.33 15.98
C ASP A 37 5.88 -0.17 16.19
N LEU A 38 6.33 -0.89 15.16
CA LEU A 38 6.72 -2.30 15.27
C LEU A 38 7.92 -2.52 16.20
N LEU A 39 8.70 -1.47 16.47
CA LEU A 39 9.82 -1.52 17.41
C LEU A 39 9.39 -1.25 18.85
N THR A 40 8.12 -0.93 19.06
CA THR A 40 7.59 -0.66 20.40
C THR A 40 7.11 -1.95 21.07
N GLY A 41 7.38 -2.13 22.36
CA GLY A 41 6.92 -3.29 23.11
C GLY A 41 5.39 -3.39 23.16
N MET A 42 4.69 -2.24 23.06
CA MET A 42 3.22 -2.20 23.09
C MET A 42 2.59 -2.92 21.90
N VAL A 43 3.11 -2.72 20.70
CA VAL A 43 2.61 -3.40 19.47
C VAL A 43 3.05 -4.87 19.46
N GLY A 44 4.20 -5.20 20.07
CA GLY A 44 4.64 -6.58 20.24
C GLY A 44 3.74 -7.41 21.15
N GLU A 45 3.05 -6.79 22.12
CA GLU A 45 2.09 -7.45 23.00
C GLU A 45 0.64 -7.38 22.48
N PHE A 46 0.30 -6.31 21.74
CA PHE A 46 -1.06 -6.01 21.28
C PHE A 46 -1.02 -5.60 19.80
N ASP A 47 -1.03 -6.56 18.92
CA ASP A 47 -0.95 -6.35 17.46
C ASP A 47 -2.15 -5.58 16.88
N GLU A 48 -3.31 -5.62 17.55
CA GLU A 48 -4.47 -4.80 17.20
C GLU A 48 -4.24 -3.28 17.36
N LEU A 49 -3.20 -2.89 18.11
CA LEU A 49 -2.80 -1.49 18.28
C LEU A 49 -1.84 -1.00 17.19
N GLN A 50 -1.47 -1.87 16.25
CA GLN A 50 -0.62 -1.53 15.12
C GLN A 50 -1.21 -0.35 14.32
N GLY A 51 -0.38 0.62 13.99
CA GLY A 51 -0.81 1.87 13.35
C GLY A 51 -1.42 2.91 14.31
N ILE A 52 -2.32 2.51 15.22
CA ILE A 52 -2.91 3.43 16.21
C ILE A 52 -1.83 3.97 17.15
N MET A 53 -0.99 3.10 17.65
CA MET A 53 0.13 3.52 18.50
C MET A 53 1.18 4.29 17.72
N GLY A 54 1.41 3.93 16.45
CA GLY A 54 2.28 4.68 15.56
C GLY A 54 1.83 6.14 15.39
N GLU A 55 0.53 6.36 15.17
CA GLU A 55 -0.04 7.71 15.11
C GLU A 55 0.20 8.49 16.41
N LYS A 56 -0.12 7.88 17.55
CA LYS A 56 0.04 8.53 18.87
C LYS A 56 1.50 8.87 19.16
N TYR A 57 2.41 7.94 18.95
CA TYR A 57 3.84 8.18 19.17
C TYR A 57 4.40 9.24 18.21
N ALA A 58 3.96 9.27 16.95
CA ALA A 58 4.36 10.30 16.01
C ALA A 58 3.94 11.69 16.49
N LEU A 59 2.70 11.84 16.95
CA LEU A 59 2.20 13.11 17.52
C LEU A 59 3.00 13.53 18.77
N LEU A 60 3.28 12.59 19.66
CA LEU A 60 4.10 12.87 20.84
C LEU A 60 5.54 13.26 20.51
N ALA A 61 6.08 12.74 19.41
CA ALA A 61 7.40 13.09 18.90
C ALA A 61 7.44 14.42 18.12
N GLY A 62 6.29 15.09 17.97
CA GLY A 62 6.19 16.39 17.29
C GLY A 62 6.00 16.32 15.78
N GLU A 63 5.67 15.15 15.22
CA GLU A 63 5.29 15.04 13.82
C GLU A 63 3.96 15.76 13.57
N ASN A 64 3.77 16.27 12.35
CA ASN A 64 2.51 16.90 12.01
C ASN A 64 1.36 15.88 11.90
N THR A 65 0.12 16.39 11.95
CA THR A 65 -1.08 15.55 11.94
C THR A 65 -1.20 14.70 10.68
N ALA A 66 -0.82 15.24 9.51
CA ALA A 66 -0.89 14.52 8.25
C ALA A 66 0.05 13.31 8.22
N VAL A 67 1.29 13.47 8.69
CA VAL A 67 2.27 12.40 8.82
C VAL A 67 1.81 11.35 9.83
N ALA A 68 1.37 11.77 11.01
CA ALA A 68 0.89 10.86 12.05
C ALA A 68 -0.31 10.04 11.57
N LYS A 69 -1.28 10.67 10.91
CA LYS A 69 -2.45 9.99 10.36
C LYS A 69 -2.10 9.01 9.25
N ALA A 70 -1.15 9.36 8.39
CA ALA A 70 -0.67 8.47 7.34
C ALA A 70 -0.02 7.20 7.92
N ILE A 71 0.68 7.30 9.03
CA ILE A 71 1.25 6.14 9.73
C ILE A 71 0.14 5.17 10.16
N ARG A 72 -0.97 5.68 10.69
CA ARG A 72 -2.13 4.85 11.01
C ARG A 72 -2.77 4.24 9.77
N GLU A 73 -2.99 5.04 8.75
CA GLU A 73 -3.77 4.68 7.58
C GLU A 73 -3.06 3.71 6.61
N HIS A 74 -1.74 3.61 6.66
CA HIS A 74 -1.01 2.75 5.69
C HIS A 74 -1.35 1.26 5.81
N TYR A 75 -1.85 0.81 6.96
CA TYR A 75 -2.32 -0.56 7.15
C TYR A 75 -3.67 -0.83 6.48
N LEU A 76 -4.45 0.22 6.19
CA LEU A 76 -5.80 0.09 5.64
C LEU A 76 -5.79 -0.28 4.14
N PRO A 77 -6.77 -1.08 3.69
CA PRO A 77 -7.74 -1.82 4.49
C PRO A 77 -7.13 -3.07 5.13
N THR A 78 -7.60 -3.41 6.32
CA THR A 78 -7.19 -4.65 7.03
C THR A 78 -8.08 -5.84 6.71
N ALA A 79 -9.22 -5.61 6.06
CA ALA A 79 -10.16 -6.61 5.57
C ALA A 79 -10.61 -6.26 4.15
N SER A 80 -11.17 -7.23 3.43
CA SER A 80 -11.59 -7.06 2.03
C SER A 80 -12.58 -5.93 1.81
N ASP A 81 -13.49 -5.72 2.74
CA ASP A 81 -14.52 -4.68 2.79
C ASP A 81 -14.24 -3.61 3.87
N GLY A 82 -13.04 -3.66 4.47
CA GLY A 82 -12.65 -2.79 5.56
C GLY A 82 -12.52 -1.32 5.17
N GLU A 83 -12.34 -0.51 6.22
CA GLU A 83 -12.09 0.92 6.11
C GLU A 83 -10.90 1.23 5.22
N LEU A 84 -10.99 2.31 4.44
CA LEU A 84 -9.91 2.80 3.58
C LEU A 84 -9.29 4.06 4.17
N PRO A 85 -8.05 4.41 3.78
CA PRO A 85 -7.47 5.70 4.14
C PRO A 85 -8.38 6.87 3.78
N ASP A 86 -8.43 7.89 4.64
CA ASP A 86 -9.20 9.12 4.41
C ASP A 86 -8.34 10.25 3.84
N THR A 87 -7.03 10.23 4.08
CA THR A 87 -6.12 11.26 3.61
C THR A 87 -5.36 10.80 2.37
N LYS A 88 -5.02 11.76 1.49
CA LYS A 88 -4.21 11.47 0.30
C LYS A 88 -2.83 10.95 0.69
N VAL A 89 -2.20 11.53 1.70
CA VAL A 89 -0.88 11.09 2.20
C VAL A 89 -0.93 9.64 2.68
N GLY A 90 -1.93 9.29 3.50
CA GLY A 90 -2.13 7.94 3.98
C GLY A 90 -2.46 6.95 2.85
N ALA A 91 -3.28 7.37 1.90
CA ALA A 91 -3.64 6.56 0.74
C ALA A 91 -2.43 6.23 -0.14
N ILE A 92 -1.59 7.21 -0.44
CA ILE A 92 -0.35 7.01 -1.21
C ILE A 92 0.59 6.05 -0.48
N LEU A 93 0.79 6.24 0.82
CA LEU A 93 1.64 5.35 1.61
C LEU A 93 1.11 3.92 1.66
N ALA A 94 -0.21 3.76 1.82
CA ALA A 94 -0.87 2.47 1.83
C ALA A 94 -0.73 1.73 0.49
N ILE A 95 -0.90 2.41 -0.63
CA ILE A 95 -0.70 1.84 -1.97
C ILE A 95 0.76 1.43 -2.14
N ALA A 96 1.70 2.32 -1.80
CA ALA A 96 3.13 2.07 -1.97
C ALA A 96 3.62 0.86 -1.16
N ASP A 97 3.22 0.75 0.10
CA ASP A 97 3.55 -0.38 0.96
C ASP A 97 3.00 -1.71 0.41
N LYS A 98 1.74 -1.70 -0.06
CA LYS A 98 1.11 -2.87 -0.67
C LYS A 98 1.74 -3.25 -2.00
N MET A 99 2.06 -2.28 -2.84
CA MET A 99 2.73 -2.54 -4.12
C MET A 99 4.11 -3.16 -3.91
N ASP A 100 4.96 -2.61 -3.03
CA ASP A 100 6.25 -3.21 -2.73
C ASP A 100 6.11 -4.63 -2.19
N THR A 101 5.15 -4.87 -1.31
CA THR A 101 4.88 -6.20 -0.76
C THR A 101 4.51 -7.19 -1.86
N ILE A 102 3.55 -6.86 -2.72
CA ILE A 102 3.11 -7.74 -3.82
C ILE A 102 4.28 -8.04 -4.75
N LEU A 103 4.98 -7.02 -5.22
CA LEU A 103 6.08 -7.17 -6.16
C LEU A 103 7.25 -7.95 -5.58
N SER A 104 7.56 -7.74 -4.30
CA SER A 104 8.63 -8.46 -3.60
C SER A 104 8.33 -9.95 -3.48
N PHE A 105 7.12 -10.31 -3.07
CA PHE A 105 6.71 -11.72 -2.95
C PHE A 105 6.66 -12.42 -4.30
N PHE A 106 6.14 -11.77 -5.33
CA PHE A 106 6.15 -12.32 -6.69
C PHE A 106 7.57 -12.54 -7.21
N SER A 107 8.50 -11.62 -6.91
CA SER A 107 9.90 -11.72 -7.33
C SER A 107 10.63 -12.95 -6.79
N VAL A 108 10.23 -13.45 -5.63
CA VAL A 108 10.79 -14.66 -5.04
C VAL A 108 9.91 -15.90 -5.26
N GLY A 109 8.93 -15.80 -6.14
CA GLY A 109 8.05 -16.92 -6.52
C GLY A 109 6.96 -17.28 -5.51
N LEU A 110 6.73 -16.45 -4.50
CA LEU A 110 5.67 -16.64 -3.51
C LEU A 110 4.33 -16.08 -4.01
N ILE A 111 3.81 -16.73 -5.04
CA ILE A 111 2.61 -16.33 -5.75
C ILE A 111 1.40 -17.11 -5.21
N PRO A 112 0.30 -16.43 -4.83
CA PRO A 112 -0.90 -17.10 -4.34
C PRO A 112 -1.47 -18.07 -5.37
N SER A 113 -1.85 -19.28 -4.93
CA SER A 113 -2.43 -20.32 -5.78
C SER A 113 -3.63 -21.00 -5.09
N GLY A 114 -4.70 -21.21 -5.82
CA GLY A 114 -5.92 -21.77 -5.26
C GLY A 114 -6.42 -20.99 -4.05
N SER A 115 -6.64 -21.67 -2.93
CA SER A 115 -7.01 -21.04 -1.64
C SER A 115 -5.81 -20.57 -0.83
N ASN A 116 -4.59 -20.90 -1.24
CA ASN A 116 -3.38 -20.59 -0.49
C ASN A 116 -2.92 -19.15 -0.77
N ASP A 117 -3.01 -18.30 0.25
CA ASP A 117 -2.54 -16.91 0.24
C ASP A 117 -2.06 -16.51 1.64
N PRO A 118 -0.94 -17.09 2.10
CA PRO A 118 -0.48 -16.92 3.48
C PRO A 118 -0.07 -15.47 3.82
N TYR A 119 0.21 -14.67 2.81
CA TYR A 119 0.63 -13.27 2.96
C TYR A 119 -0.47 -12.26 2.62
N ALA A 120 -1.69 -12.72 2.42
CA ALA A 120 -2.86 -11.90 2.10
C ALA A 120 -2.65 -10.97 0.89
N LEU A 121 -1.93 -11.44 -0.14
CA LEU A 121 -1.64 -10.64 -1.33
C LEU A 121 -2.89 -10.30 -2.15
N ARG A 122 -3.93 -11.17 -2.13
CA ARG A 122 -5.22 -10.86 -2.76
C ARG A 122 -5.90 -9.68 -2.09
N ARG A 123 -5.86 -9.63 -0.75
CA ARG A 123 -6.40 -8.50 0.01
C ARG A 123 -5.60 -7.22 -0.24
N ALA A 124 -4.28 -7.32 -0.30
CA ALA A 124 -3.42 -6.19 -0.62
C ALA A 124 -3.72 -5.63 -2.01
N THR A 125 -3.86 -6.49 -3.02
CA THR A 125 -4.22 -6.10 -4.39
C THR A 125 -5.59 -5.43 -4.46
N GLN A 126 -6.58 -6.00 -3.80
CA GLN A 126 -7.92 -5.41 -3.69
C GLN A 126 -7.87 -4.05 -2.99
N GLY A 127 -7.07 -3.94 -1.95
CA GLY A 127 -6.84 -2.68 -1.23
C GLY A 127 -6.30 -1.58 -2.14
N VAL A 128 -5.31 -1.88 -2.96
CA VAL A 128 -4.77 -0.94 -3.95
C VAL A 128 -5.88 -0.43 -4.89
N VAL A 129 -6.65 -1.35 -5.48
CA VAL A 129 -7.73 -1.00 -6.42
C VAL A 129 -8.80 -0.14 -5.74
N ARG A 130 -9.25 -0.53 -4.54
CA ARG A 130 -10.27 0.21 -3.79
C ARG A 130 -9.82 1.62 -3.38
N ILE A 131 -8.55 1.78 -3.01
CA ILE A 131 -7.99 3.10 -2.66
C ILE A 131 -7.93 3.99 -3.89
N LEU A 132 -7.43 3.48 -5.02
CA LEU A 132 -7.39 4.22 -6.28
C LEU A 132 -8.79 4.69 -6.70
N ASP A 133 -9.78 3.82 -6.61
CA ASP A 133 -11.17 4.14 -6.93
C ASP A 133 -11.74 5.20 -5.99
N LYS A 134 -11.58 5.05 -4.68
CA LYS A 134 -12.05 6.02 -3.67
C LYS A 134 -11.57 7.45 -3.95
N PHE A 135 -10.32 7.60 -4.34
CA PHE A 135 -9.71 8.91 -4.60
C PHE A 135 -9.87 9.40 -6.04
N GLY A 136 -10.49 8.59 -6.90
CA GLY A 136 -10.64 8.90 -8.33
C GLY A 136 -9.29 9.00 -9.05
N TRP A 137 -8.28 8.27 -8.61
CA TRP A 137 -6.96 8.26 -9.22
C TRP A 137 -6.90 7.24 -10.36
N HIS A 138 -6.98 7.75 -11.57
CA HIS A 138 -6.92 6.94 -12.79
C HIS A 138 -5.47 6.70 -13.17
N ILE A 139 -4.89 5.59 -12.68
CA ILE A 139 -3.53 5.15 -12.99
C ILE A 139 -3.62 3.85 -13.78
N ALA A 140 -2.99 3.81 -14.94
CA ALA A 140 -2.80 2.58 -15.69
C ALA A 140 -1.85 1.67 -14.90
N LEU A 141 -2.33 0.52 -14.43
CA LEU A 141 -1.57 -0.38 -13.56
C LEU A 141 -0.35 -0.99 -14.26
N ASP A 142 -0.44 -1.25 -15.56
CA ASP A 142 0.66 -1.73 -16.37
C ASP A 142 1.80 -0.70 -16.46
N GLU A 143 1.48 0.57 -16.68
CA GLU A 143 2.45 1.66 -16.64
C GLU A 143 3.06 1.83 -15.26
N LEU A 144 2.24 1.78 -14.21
CA LEU A 144 2.72 1.88 -12.82
C LEU A 144 3.71 0.75 -12.49
N VAL A 145 3.37 -0.48 -12.83
CA VAL A 145 4.23 -1.63 -12.60
C VAL A 145 5.54 -1.48 -13.39
N GLU A 146 5.49 -1.06 -14.67
CA GLU A 146 6.69 -0.76 -15.46
C GLU A 146 7.60 0.26 -14.81
N GLU A 147 7.04 1.37 -14.35
CA GLU A 147 7.80 2.44 -13.73
C GLU A 147 8.41 2.01 -12.39
N ILE A 148 7.70 1.20 -11.61
CA ILE A 148 8.25 0.62 -10.37
C ILE A 148 9.41 -0.32 -10.70
N TYR A 149 9.28 -1.16 -11.73
CA TYR A 149 10.37 -2.04 -12.18
C TYR A 149 11.59 -1.26 -12.64
N ALA A 150 11.36 -0.08 -13.24
CA ALA A 150 12.45 0.79 -13.70
C ALA A 150 13.21 1.48 -12.56
N LEU A 151 12.68 1.51 -11.33
CA LEU A 151 13.33 2.17 -10.19
C LEU A 151 14.65 1.52 -9.77
N GLN A 152 14.91 0.29 -10.13
CA GLN A 152 16.12 -0.48 -9.83
C GLN A 152 16.61 -0.33 -8.36
N PHE A 153 16.45 -1.40 -7.59
CA PHE A 153 16.86 -1.43 -6.20
C PHE A 153 18.06 -2.37 -6.02
N ASP A 154 19.08 -1.95 -5.32
CA ASP A 154 20.27 -2.78 -5.06
C ASP A 154 19.95 -4.07 -4.29
N SER A 155 18.93 -4.03 -3.46
CA SER A 155 18.54 -5.14 -2.58
C SER A 155 17.53 -6.12 -3.20
N LEU A 156 16.87 -5.75 -4.27
CA LEU A 156 15.81 -6.56 -4.88
C LEU A 156 15.60 -6.18 -6.34
N THR A 157 15.65 -7.16 -7.22
CA THR A 157 15.20 -7.02 -8.60
C THR A 157 13.82 -7.63 -8.74
N TYR A 158 12.84 -6.80 -9.07
CA TYR A 158 11.49 -7.29 -9.34
C TYR A 158 11.47 -8.19 -10.58
N SER A 159 10.68 -9.24 -10.52
CA SER A 159 10.46 -10.18 -11.61
C SER A 159 8.98 -10.60 -11.66
N ASN A 160 8.63 -11.45 -12.62
CA ASN A 160 7.27 -12.00 -12.77
C ASN A 160 6.20 -10.92 -13.08
N LYS A 161 6.57 -9.88 -13.84
CA LYS A 161 5.70 -8.75 -14.17
C LYS A 161 4.34 -9.17 -14.75
N GLU A 162 4.34 -10.05 -15.76
CA GLU A 162 3.08 -10.52 -16.37
C GLU A 162 2.19 -11.22 -15.37
N GLN A 163 2.77 -12.02 -14.47
CA GLN A 163 2.02 -12.68 -13.41
C GLN A 163 1.42 -11.66 -12.42
N VAL A 164 2.12 -10.58 -12.11
CA VAL A 164 1.60 -9.48 -11.29
C VAL A 164 0.40 -8.83 -11.98
N LEU A 165 0.53 -8.50 -13.26
CA LEU A 165 -0.55 -7.88 -14.03
C LEU A 165 -1.77 -8.78 -14.14
N ASP A 166 -1.59 -10.06 -14.40
CA ASP A 166 -2.67 -11.04 -14.44
C ASP A 166 -3.35 -11.19 -13.06
N PHE A 167 -2.57 -11.12 -12.00
CA PHE A 167 -3.10 -11.16 -10.64
C PHE A 167 -4.00 -9.95 -10.33
N PHE A 168 -3.61 -8.76 -10.76
CA PHE A 168 -4.43 -7.55 -10.65
C PHE A 168 -5.70 -7.65 -11.51
N ARG A 169 -5.59 -8.08 -12.76
CA ARG A 169 -6.74 -8.25 -13.68
C ARG A 169 -7.79 -9.18 -13.07
N ALA A 170 -7.38 -10.36 -12.65
CA ALA A 170 -8.28 -11.34 -12.02
C ALA A 170 -8.98 -10.79 -10.77
N ARG A 171 -8.31 -9.91 -10.01
CA ARG A 171 -8.92 -9.29 -8.84
C ARG A 171 -9.93 -8.21 -9.20
N ILE A 172 -9.62 -7.38 -10.19
CA ILE A 172 -10.53 -6.35 -10.69
C ILE A 172 -11.80 -6.99 -11.28
N GLU A 173 -11.67 -8.00 -12.12
CA GLU A 173 -12.78 -8.75 -12.69
C GLU A 173 -13.70 -9.31 -11.60
N LYS A 174 -13.13 -9.94 -10.57
CA LYS A 174 -13.90 -10.47 -9.44
C LYS A 174 -14.63 -9.37 -8.64
N MET A 175 -14.05 -8.19 -8.51
CA MET A 175 -14.69 -7.06 -7.85
C MET A 175 -15.86 -6.53 -8.69
N MET A 176 -15.70 -6.41 -10.00
CA MET A 176 -16.75 -5.98 -10.91
C MET A 176 -17.93 -6.97 -10.92
N ASP A 177 -17.67 -8.26 -10.92
CA ASP A 177 -18.71 -9.30 -10.88
C ASP A 177 -19.51 -9.28 -9.57
N SER A 178 -18.88 -8.85 -8.45
CA SER A 178 -19.58 -8.74 -7.16
C SER A 178 -20.50 -7.52 -7.09
N ASP A 179 -20.26 -6.49 -7.89
CA ASP A 179 -21.02 -5.25 -7.91
C ASP A 179 -22.21 -5.31 -8.89
N VAL A 180 -22.28 -6.33 -9.75
CA VAL A 180 -23.42 -6.58 -10.62
C VAL A 180 -24.54 -7.21 -9.79
N PRO A 181 -25.75 -6.57 -9.68
CA PRO A 181 -26.88 -7.21 -9.04
C PRO A 181 -27.18 -8.55 -9.74
N LYS A 182 -27.16 -9.62 -8.97
CA LYS A 182 -27.67 -10.90 -9.48
C LYS A 182 -29.18 -10.74 -9.60
N ASP A 183 -29.64 -10.38 -10.79
CA ASP A 183 -31.06 -10.40 -11.11
C ASP A 183 -31.57 -11.82 -10.86
N ILE A 184 -32.52 -11.91 -9.95
CA ILE A 184 -33.28 -13.12 -9.59
C ILE A 184 -34.32 -13.37 -10.65
#